data_200e59d62b32894e230e05993d8ccab4
#
_entry.id   200e59d62b32894e230e05993d8ccab4
#
_cell.length_a   1.000
_cell.length_b   1.000
_cell.length_c   1.000
_cell.angle_alpha   90.00
_cell.angle_beta   90.00
_cell.angle_gamma   90.00
#
_symmetry.space_group_name_H-M   'P 1'
#
loop_
_entity.id
_entity.type
_entity.pdbx_description
1 polymer ?
#
loop_
_entity_poly.entity_id
_entity_poly.type
_entity_poly.pdbx_seq_one_letter_code
_entity_poly.pdbx_strand_id
1 'polypeptide(L)'
;MVRMPQGVRTVLHEWSVEFSQSVWPRFQILLCAEICCVGRRTVCRLLRIAGTLTDGHLCSYHRVLSRSRRSSLNLARILAQHVVGRFLPRGTIALCSDDTVTQYPGKEVYGKGRQCDGVRSTHSYIAWRWGHKWVVLAILVQLRGRSRALALPVLCALDRLPEANKKRGHRHKTPCDLMRQLLCVLLRWFPQRKYLFSVDGGYGTHALARFVSRHPRLTLVGKFYKDANLYGPPPQR
;
A
#
# COMPACT_ATOMS: atom_id res chain seq x y z
N MET A 1 8.01 -26.59 14.23
CA MET A 1 8.44 -25.18 14.23
C MET A 1 9.11 -24.85 12.90
N VAL A 2 8.58 -23.91 12.13
CA VAL A 2 9.15 -23.52 10.83
C VAL A 2 10.56 -22.98 11.07
N ARG A 3 11.60 -23.61 10.54
CA ARG A 3 12.98 -23.08 10.58
C ARG A 3 13.10 -21.92 9.58
N MET A 4 12.63 -20.74 9.96
CA MET A 4 12.85 -19.53 9.18
C MET A 4 14.31 -19.05 9.36
N PRO A 5 14.90 -18.46 8.30
CA PRO A 5 16.19 -17.78 8.42
C PRO A 5 16.13 -16.72 9.53
N GLN A 6 17.23 -16.55 10.27
CA GLN A 6 17.28 -15.66 11.42
C GLN A 6 16.89 -14.21 11.06
N GLY A 7 17.33 -13.70 9.92
CA GLY A 7 16.95 -12.36 9.46
C GLY A 7 15.45 -12.17 9.27
N VAL A 8 14.75 -13.20 8.75
CA VAL A 8 13.29 -13.18 8.61
C VAL A 8 12.61 -13.21 9.97
N ARG A 9 13.11 -14.01 10.91
CA ARG A 9 12.60 -14.06 12.28
C ARG A 9 12.69 -12.69 12.99
N THR A 10 13.82 -12.01 12.85
CA THR A 10 14.02 -10.69 13.46
C THR A 10 12.99 -9.69 12.94
N VAL A 11 12.79 -9.63 11.62
CA VAL A 11 11.78 -8.73 11.00
C VAL A 11 10.38 -9.06 11.48
N LEU A 12 10.02 -10.33 11.50
CA LEU A 12 8.69 -10.77 11.89
C LEU A 12 8.43 -10.63 13.38
N HIS A 13 9.46 -10.75 14.22
CA HIS A 13 9.30 -10.66 15.67
C HIS A 13 8.68 -9.33 16.10
N GLU A 14 9.08 -8.21 15.47
CA GLU A 14 8.52 -6.89 15.76
C GLU A 14 7.01 -6.82 15.48
N TRP A 15 6.49 -7.64 14.57
CA TRP A 15 5.05 -7.72 14.26
C TRP A 15 4.27 -8.55 15.28
N SER A 16 4.96 -9.39 16.08
CA SER A 16 4.28 -10.30 17.01
C SER A 16 3.39 -9.58 18.02
N VAL A 17 3.74 -8.35 18.39
CA VAL A 17 2.97 -7.50 19.32
C VAL A 17 1.56 -7.16 18.86
N GLU A 18 1.30 -7.25 17.55
CA GLU A 18 -0.02 -6.97 16.94
C GLU A 18 -0.92 -8.22 16.89
N PHE A 19 -0.43 -9.36 17.36
CA PHE A 19 -1.15 -10.63 17.30
C PHE A 19 -1.23 -11.30 18.67
N SER A 20 -2.33 -12.00 18.93
CA SER A 20 -2.40 -12.89 20.11
C SER A 20 -1.48 -14.11 19.94
N GLN A 21 -1.10 -14.72 21.04
CA GLN A 21 -0.24 -15.92 21.06
C GLN A 21 -0.78 -17.06 20.16
N SER A 22 -2.09 -17.23 20.13
CA SER A 22 -2.73 -18.27 19.31
C SER A 22 -2.81 -17.93 17.81
N VAL A 23 -2.80 -16.65 17.44
CA VAL A 23 -2.90 -16.18 16.04
C VAL A 23 -1.54 -16.07 15.39
N TRP A 24 -0.54 -15.65 16.14
CA TRP A 24 0.80 -15.35 15.63
C TRP A 24 1.47 -16.51 14.87
N PRO A 25 1.52 -17.76 15.38
CA PRO A 25 2.12 -18.86 14.63
C PRO A 25 1.43 -19.14 13.30
N ARG A 26 0.08 -19.05 13.29
CA ARG A 26 -0.71 -19.26 12.07
C ARG A 26 -0.48 -18.17 11.04
N PHE A 27 -0.36 -16.92 11.49
CA PHE A 27 -0.01 -15.81 10.60
C PHE A 27 1.37 -16.00 9.97
N GLN A 28 2.37 -16.44 10.74
CA GLN A 28 3.71 -16.74 10.21
C GLN A 28 3.68 -17.82 9.13
N ILE A 29 2.92 -18.90 9.34
CA ILE A 29 2.77 -19.98 8.35
C ILE A 29 2.12 -19.44 7.08
N LEU A 30 1.03 -18.68 7.21
CA LEU A 30 0.35 -18.07 6.05
C LEU A 30 1.28 -17.12 5.29
N LEU A 31 2.05 -16.29 5.99
CA LEU A 31 2.97 -15.33 5.37
C LEU A 31 4.10 -16.05 4.61
N CYS A 32 4.70 -17.09 5.20
CA CYS A 32 5.73 -17.86 4.54
C CYS A 32 5.19 -18.58 3.31
N ALA A 33 4.02 -19.19 3.43
CA ALA A 33 3.35 -19.84 2.31
C ALA A 33 2.96 -18.85 1.20
N GLU A 34 2.56 -17.63 1.56
CA GLU A 34 2.27 -16.54 0.61
C GLU A 34 3.48 -16.17 -0.23
N ILE A 35 4.66 -16.05 0.40
CA ILE A 35 5.92 -15.75 -0.30
C ILE A 35 6.29 -16.87 -1.29
N CYS A 36 6.04 -18.12 -0.91
CA CYS A 36 6.34 -19.29 -1.74
C CYS A 36 5.25 -19.59 -2.79
N CYS A 37 4.09 -18.94 -2.71
CA CYS A 37 2.94 -19.25 -3.55
C CYS A 37 3.05 -18.64 -4.95
N VAL A 38 3.17 -19.47 -5.95
CA VAL A 38 3.06 -19.08 -7.35
C VAL A 38 1.61 -19.23 -7.80
N GLY A 39 1.01 -18.16 -8.31
CA GLY A 39 -0.37 -18.10 -8.81
C GLY A 39 -1.40 -17.63 -7.79
N ARG A 40 -2.64 -18.17 -7.85
CA ARG A 40 -3.76 -17.65 -7.04
C ARG A 40 -3.56 -17.91 -5.54
N ARG A 41 -3.50 -16.86 -4.74
CA ARG A 41 -3.25 -16.88 -3.29
C ARG A 41 -4.56 -17.00 -2.52
N THR A 42 -4.98 -18.24 -2.24
CA THR A 42 -6.12 -18.55 -1.37
C THR A 42 -5.61 -19.27 -0.12
N VAL A 43 -6.27 -19.08 1.02
CA VAL A 43 -5.88 -19.74 2.29
C VAL A 43 -5.69 -21.24 2.10
N CYS A 44 -6.62 -21.92 1.41
CA CYS A 44 -6.51 -23.36 1.15
C CYS A 44 -5.25 -23.73 0.33
N ARG A 45 -4.86 -22.88 -0.64
CA ARG A 45 -3.64 -23.13 -1.42
C ARG A 45 -2.40 -22.85 -0.60
N LEU A 46 -2.41 -21.80 0.21
CA LEU A 46 -1.30 -21.51 1.13
C LEU A 46 -1.06 -22.66 2.10
N LEU A 47 -2.13 -23.24 2.65
CA LEU A 47 -2.01 -24.38 3.55
C LEU A 47 -1.50 -25.65 2.85
N ARG A 48 -1.84 -25.87 1.58
CA ARG A 48 -1.24 -26.97 0.78
C ARG A 48 0.26 -26.77 0.59
N ILE A 49 0.71 -25.53 0.35
CA ILE A 49 2.14 -25.21 0.23
C ILE A 49 2.86 -25.38 1.56
N ALA A 50 2.22 -24.94 2.66
CA ALA A 50 2.76 -25.11 4.01
C ALA A 50 2.86 -26.59 4.45
N GLY A 51 2.00 -27.47 3.92
CA GLY A 51 2.04 -28.91 4.15
C GLY A 51 2.00 -29.28 5.64
N THR A 52 2.99 -30.05 6.09
CA THR A 52 3.13 -30.52 7.48
C THR A 52 3.37 -29.43 8.51
N LEU A 53 3.62 -28.18 8.08
CA LEU A 53 3.77 -27.05 8.98
C LEU A 53 2.41 -26.54 9.52
N THR A 54 1.32 -26.99 8.89
CA THR A 54 -0.04 -26.61 9.34
C THR A 54 -0.44 -27.48 10.52
N ASP A 55 -0.90 -26.81 11.58
CA ASP A 55 -1.42 -27.46 12.78
C ASP A 55 -2.86 -27.01 13.04
N GLY A 56 -3.70 -27.96 13.50
CA GLY A 56 -5.08 -27.71 13.86
C GLY A 56 -6.04 -27.55 12.67
N HIS A 57 -7.21 -26.98 12.95
CA HIS A 57 -8.32 -26.93 11.99
C HIS A 57 -8.15 -25.78 10.97
N LEU A 58 -8.48 -26.06 9.72
CA LEU A 58 -8.42 -25.15 8.56
C LEU A 58 -9.10 -23.79 8.82
N CYS A 59 -10.27 -23.83 9.50
CA CYS A 59 -11.01 -22.59 9.85
C CYS A 59 -10.19 -21.65 10.74
N SER A 60 -9.24 -22.14 11.53
CA SER A 60 -8.40 -21.31 12.38
C SER A 60 -7.51 -20.37 11.56
N TYR A 61 -7.03 -20.84 10.41
CA TYR A 61 -6.25 -20.01 9.47
C TYR A 61 -7.13 -18.99 8.73
N HIS A 62 -8.34 -19.33 8.35
CA HIS A 62 -9.30 -18.37 7.80
C HIS A 62 -9.62 -17.27 8.82
N ARG A 63 -9.76 -17.62 10.11
CA ARG A 63 -10.03 -16.65 11.19
C ARG A 63 -8.86 -15.67 11.41
N VAL A 64 -7.62 -16.04 11.11
CA VAL A 64 -6.47 -15.12 11.12
C VAL A 64 -6.75 -13.88 10.25
N LEU A 65 -7.35 -14.07 9.08
CA LEU A 65 -7.63 -12.98 8.14
C LEU A 65 -8.97 -12.30 8.41
N SER A 66 -9.99 -13.04 8.85
CA SER A 66 -11.38 -12.55 8.94
C SER A 66 -11.80 -12.05 10.33
N ARG A 67 -11.18 -12.53 11.42
CA ARG A 67 -11.60 -12.23 12.79
C ARG A 67 -10.52 -11.70 13.71
N SER A 68 -9.24 -11.87 13.37
CA SER A 68 -8.15 -11.37 14.19
C SER A 68 -8.17 -9.84 14.22
N ARG A 69 -8.31 -9.28 15.42
CA ARG A 69 -8.20 -7.83 15.64
C ARG A 69 -6.72 -7.46 15.62
N ARG A 70 -6.33 -6.63 14.70
CA ARG A 70 -4.98 -6.09 14.57
C ARG A 70 -5.02 -4.73 13.88
N SER A 71 -4.07 -3.89 14.18
CA SER A 71 -3.92 -2.60 13.50
C SER A 71 -3.08 -2.78 12.24
N SER A 72 -3.71 -2.72 11.07
CA SER A 72 -2.97 -2.70 9.79
C SER A 72 -2.03 -1.50 9.70
N LEU A 73 -2.39 -0.39 10.35
CA LEU A 73 -1.56 0.82 10.36
C LEU A 73 -0.29 0.63 11.20
N ASN A 74 -0.38 -0.07 12.33
CA ASN A 74 0.80 -0.38 13.15
C ASN A 74 1.72 -1.37 12.42
N LEU A 75 1.17 -2.41 11.78
CA LEU A 75 1.96 -3.33 10.94
C LEU A 75 2.68 -2.58 9.81
N ALA A 76 1.99 -1.65 9.15
CA ALA A 76 2.58 -0.80 8.11
C ALA A 76 3.68 0.11 8.67
N ARG A 77 3.51 0.65 9.90
CA ARG A 77 4.52 1.46 10.58
C ARG A 77 5.79 0.66 10.86
N ILE A 78 5.65 -0.53 11.43
CA ILE A 78 6.78 -1.42 11.71
C ILE A 78 7.51 -1.76 10.42
N LEU A 79 6.76 -2.11 9.33
CA LEU A 79 7.33 -2.36 8.02
C LEU A 79 8.11 -1.15 7.49
N ALA A 80 7.52 0.04 7.55
CA ALA A 80 8.16 1.27 7.08
C ALA A 80 9.43 1.60 7.88
N GLN A 81 9.39 1.43 9.20
CA GLN A 81 10.56 1.61 10.09
C GLN A 81 11.68 0.64 9.71
N HIS A 82 11.34 -0.61 9.42
CA HIS A 82 12.28 -1.64 9.00
C HIS A 82 12.93 -1.30 7.64
N VAL A 83 12.10 -0.93 6.65
CA VAL A 83 12.58 -0.52 5.31
C VAL A 83 13.49 0.69 5.41
N VAL A 84 13.08 1.73 6.14
CA VAL A 84 13.87 2.97 6.27
C VAL A 84 15.14 2.70 7.08
N GLY A 85 15.07 2.00 8.20
CA GLY A 85 16.23 1.70 9.04
C GLY A 85 17.27 0.84 8.33
N ARG A 86 16.83 -0.14 7.54
CA ARG A 86 17.72 -1.08 6.85
C ARG A 86 18.33 -0.53 5.57
N PHE A 87 17.53 0.16 4.76
CA PHE A 87 17.93 0.56 3.40
C PHE A 87 18.23 2.04 3.24
N LEU A 88 17.64 2.89 4.09
CA LEU A 88 17.72 4.34 3.99
C LEU A 88 18.03 4.98 5.36
N PRO A 89 19.09 4.57 6.07
CA PRO A 89 19.37 5.06 7.43
C PRO A 89 19.59 6.57 7.47
N ARG A 90 20.05 7.17 6.38
CA ARG A 90 20.33 8.61 6.26
C ARG A 90 19.80 9.16 4.94
N GLY A 91 19.73 10.49 4.81
CA GLY A 91 19.38 11.19 3.56
C GLY A 91 17.87 11.31 3.31
N THR A 92 17.51 11.63 2.09
CA THR A 92 16.13 11.83 1.62
C THR A 92 15.45 10.49 1.34
N ILE A 93 14.20 10.34 1.76
CA ILE A 93 13.38 9.16 1.44
C ILE A 93 12.69 9.43 0.10
N ALA A 94 13.05 8.65 -0.91
CA ALA A 94 12.38 8.69 -2.21
C ALA A 94 11.10 7.86 -2.16
N LEU A 95 10.00 8.43 -2.63
CA LEU A 95 8.66 7.86 -2.63
C LEU A 95 8.11 7.80 -4.05
N CYS A 96 7.26 6.82 -4.29
CA CYS A 96 6.41 6.79 -5.48
C CYS A 96 5.00 6.33 -5.11
N SER A 97 4.06 6.63 -5.99
CA SER A 97 2.66 6.19 -5.86
C SER A 97 2.22 5.44 -7.09
N ASP A 98 1.27 4.54 -6.89
CA ASP A 98 0.60 3.82 -7.97
C ASP A 98 -0.82 3.44 -7.54
N ASP A 99 -1.69 3.25 -8.55
CA ASP A 99 -3.03 2.73 -8.36
C ASP A 99 -3.12 1.30 -8.89
N THR A 100 -3.61 0.39 -8.08
CA THR A 100 -3.76 -1.01 -8.48
C THR A 100 -5.21 -1.44 -8.41
N VAL A 101 -5.75 -2.00 -9.49
CA VAL A 101 -7.08 -2.58 -9.53
C VAL A 101 -6.98 -4.10 -9.40
N THR A 102 -7.59 -4.63 -8.33
CA THR A 102 -7.68 -6.09 -8.09
C THR A 102 -9.09 -6.58 -8.33
N GLN A 103 -9.23 -7.58 -9.19
CA GLN A 103 -10.53 -8.14 -9.55
C GLN A 103 -10.99 -9.19 -8.52
N TYR A 104 -12.27 -9.12 -8.14
CA TYR A 104 -12.91 -10.08 -7.24
C TYR A 104 -14.24 -10.56 -7.82
N PRO A 105 -14.45 -11.87 -7.97
CA PRO A 105 -15.72 -12.43 -8.47
C PRO A 105 -16.85 -12.38 -7.44
N GLY A 106 -16.54 -12.39 -6.13
CA GLY A 106 -17.54 -12.38 -5.06
C GLY A 106 -18.54 -11.25 -5.20
N LYS A 107 -19.82 -11.51 -4.94
CA LYS A 107 -20.89 -10.51 -5.05
C LYS A 107 -20.86 -9.51 -3.89
N GLU A 108 -20.72 -10.00 -2.66
CA GLU A 108 -20.78 -9.21 -1.41
C GLU A 108 -19.38 -9.00 -0.82
N VAL A 109 -18.55 -8.20 -1.52
CA VAL A 109 -17.22 -7.87 -1.02
C VAL A 109 -17.19 -6.39 -0.65
N TYR A 110 -16.79 -6.11 0.61
CA TYR A 110 -16.73 -4.75 1.14
C TYR A 110 -15.89 -3.82 0.27
N GLY A 111 -16.45 -2.68 -0.12
CA GLY A 111 -15.73 -1.65 -0.89
C GLY A 111 -15.49 -2.01 -2.37
N LYS A 112 -16.00 -3.16 -2.83
CA LYS A 112 -15.97 -3.55 -4.23
C LYS A 112 -16.84 -2.62 -5.07
N GLY A 113 -16.37 -2.33 -6.27
CA GLY A 113 -17.11 -1.55 -7.23
C GLY A 113 -16.59 -1.71 -8.65
N ARG A 114 -17.25 -1.03 -9.60
CA ARG A 114 -16.81 -0.94 -10.98
C ARG A 114 -15.71 0.11 -11.08
N GLN A 115 -14.48 -0.33 -11.26
CA GLN A 115 -13.29 0.52 -11.31
C GLN A 115 -12.71 0.59 -12.71
N CYS A 116 -12.24 1.77 -13.13
CA CYS A 116 -11.48 1.93 -14.36
C CYS A 116 -10.09 1.29 -14.20
N ASP A 117 -9.73 0.41 -15.12
CA ASP A 117 -8.42 -0.23 -15.19
C ASP A 117 -7.54 0.57 -16.17
N GLY A 118 -6.72 1.48 -15.65
CA GLY A 118 -5.85 2.33 -16.46
C GLY A 118 -4.80 1.57 -17.28
N VAL A 119 -4.39 0.38 -16.80
CA VAL A 119 -3.40 -0.46 -17.52
C VAL A 119 -3.98 -1.07 -18.80
N ARG A 120 -5.28 -1.36 -18.81
CA ARG A 120 -5.98 -1.98 -19.95
C ARG A 120 -6.80 -0.99 -20.76
N SER A 121 -6.93 0.24 -20.29
CA SER A 121 -7.60 1.31 -21.01
C SER A 121 -6.65 1.89 -22.05
N THR A 122 -7.23 2.25 -23.20
CA THR A 122 -6.56 2.97 -24.31
C THR A 122 -7.27 4.30 -24.56
N HIS A 123 -6.77 5.13 -25.49
CA HIS A 123 -7.44 6.38 -25.86
C HIS A 123 -8.87 6.15 -26.38
N SER A 124 -9.12 5.01 -27.05
CA SER A 124 -10.41 4.67 -27.66
C SER A 124 -11.28 3.74 -26.82
N TYR A 125 -10.75 3.15 -25.74
CA TYR A 125 -11.45 2.14 -24.97
C TYR A 125 -11.14 2.25 -23.48
N ILE A 126 -12.18 2.39 -22.65
CA ILE A 126 -12.07 2.38 -21.20
C ILE A 126 -12.40 0.98 -20.67
N ALA A 127 -11.39 0.31 -20.14
CA ALA A 127 -11.55 -1.00 -19.51
C ALA A 127 -12.11 -0.86 -18.11
N TRP A 128 -13.24 -1.51 -17.82
CA TRP A 128 -13.86 -1.55 -16.50
C TRP A 128 -13.69 -2.91 -15.85
N ARG A 129 -13.42 -2.91 -14.54
CA ARG A 129 -13.33 -4.13 -13.73
C ARG A 129 -14.13 -4.04 -12.46
N TRP A 130 -14.76 -5.14 -12.09
CA TRP A 130 -15.37 -5.30 -10.78
C TRP A 130 -14.31 -5.75 -9.78
N GLY A 131 -14.03 -4.90 -8.79
CA GLY A 131 -12.98 -5.19 -7.82
C GLY A 131 -12.71 -4.03 -6.88
N HIS A 132 -11.53 -4.05 -6.32
CA HIS A 132 -11.00 -2.98 -5.48
C HIS A 132 -9.95 -2.17 -6.24
N LYS A 133 -9.97 -0.87 -6.07
CA LYS A 133 -8.88 0.02 -6.44
C LYS A 133 -8.12 0.42 -5.20
N TRP A 134 -6.83 0.17 -5.20
CA TRP A 134 -5.93 0.50 -4.11
C TRP A 134 -5.01 1.64 -4.52
N VAL A 135 -4.97 2.65 -3.67
CA VAL A 135 -3.96 3.72 -3.73
C VAL A 135 -2.78 3.27 -2.90
N VAL A 136 -1.61 3.16 -3.51
CA VAL A 136 -0.41 2.59 -2.89
C VAL A 136 0.68 3.65 -2.80
N LEU A 137 1.28 3.80 -1.62
CA LEU A 137 2.47 4.60 -1.38
C LEU A 137 3.65 3.67 -1.10
N ALA A 138 4.70 3.79 -1.89
CA ALA A 138 5.90 2.96 -1.80
C ALA A 138 7.15 3.80 -1.54
N ILE A 139 8.12 3.20 -0.85
CA ILE A 139 9.47 3.72 -0.66
C ILE A 139 10.36 3.14 -1.75
N LEU A 140 11.11 4.00 -2.44
CA LEU A 140 12.09 3.59 -3.44
C LEU A 140 13.40 3.25 -2.74
N VAL A 141 13.87 2.04 -2.98
CA VAL A 141 15.12 1.51 -2.39
C VAL A 141 16.06 1.07 -3.50
N GLN A 142 17.28 1.59 -3.48
CA GLN A 142 18.35 1.14 -4.37
C GLN A 142 19.13 0.02 -3.69
N LEU A 143 19.04 -1.19 -4.23
CA LEU A 143 19.84 -2.31 -3.76
C LEU A 143 21.20 -2.35 -4.46
N ARG A 144 22.24 -2.75 -3.70
CA ARG A 144 23.59 -2.95 -4.28
C ARG A 144 23.52 -4.01 -5.38
N GLY A 145 24.19 -3.73 -6.50
CA GLY A 145 24.24 -4.62 -7.67
C GLY A 145 22.99 -4.61 -8.55
N ARG A 146 22.02 -3.73 -8.28
CA ARG A 146 20.86 -3.54 -9.17
C ARG A 146 20.88 -2.14 -9.78
N SER A 147 20.64 -2.07 -11.09
CA SER A 147 20.56 -0.79 -11.84
C SER A 147 19.27 -0.03 -11.57
N ARG A 148 18.18 -0.72 -11.18
CA ARG A 148 16.86 -0.12 -10.94
C ARG A 148 16.51 -0.14 -9.47
N ALA A 149 15.93 0.95 -8.98
CA ALA A 149 15.33 1.03 -7.66
C ALA A 149 14.11 0.10 -7.55
N LEU A 150 13.91 -0.48 -6.37
CA LEU A 150 12.71 -1.24 -6.03
C LEU A 150 11.73 -0.34 -5.29
N ALA A 151 10.49 -0.35 -5.73
CA ALA A 151 9.39 0.26 -5.00
C ALA A 151 8.86 -0.74 -3.96
N LEU A 152 9.06 -0.45 -2.68
CA LEU A 152 8.57 -1.26 -1.57
C LEU A 152 7.29 -0.63 -1.01
N PRO A 153 6.10 -1.21 -1.24
CA PRO A 153 4.84 -0.70 -0.71
C PRO A 153 4.84 -0.70 0.82
N VAL A 154 4.55 0.44 1.43
CA VAL A 154 4.51 0.59 2.89
C VAL A 154 3.14 1.02 3.40
N LEU A 155 2.37 1.71 2.58
CA LEU A 155 1.01 2.14 2.92
C LEU A 155 0.09 1.94 1.73
N CYS A 156 -1.15 1.54 2.00
CA CYS A 156 -2.19 1.49 0.99
C CYS A 156 -3.54 1.94 1.57
N ALA A 157 -4.39 2.47 0.69
CA ALA A 157 -5.76 2.85 1.03
C ALA A 157 -6.73 2.35 -0.04
N LEU A 158 -7.91 1.91 0.40
CA LEU A 158 -8.96 1.45 -0.49
C LEU A 158 -9.73 2.65 -1.07
N ASP A 159 -9.69 2.81 -2.38
CA ASP A 159 -10.53 3.76 -3.10
C ASP A 159 -11.93 3.17 -3.26
N ARG A 160 -12.91 3.79 -2.61
CA ARG A 160 -14.30 3.36 -2.62
C ARG A 160 -15.12 4.29 -3.49
N LEU A 161 -16.05 3.72 -4.24
CA LEU A 161 -16.96 4.50 -5.07
C LEU A 161 -17.80 5.49 -4.22
N PRO A 162 -18.17 6.66 -4.79
CA PRO A 162 -18.98 7.67 -4.12
C PRO A 162 -20.27 7.10 -3.54
N GLU A 163 -20.97 6.23 -4.28
CA GLU A 163 -22.23 5.60 -3.86
C GLU A 163 -22.03 4.69 -2.64
N ALA A 164 -20.91 3.95 -2.59
CA ALA A 164 -20.60 3.08 -1.45
C ALA A 164 -20.30 3.89 -0.19
N ASN A 165 -19.69 5.06 -0.34
CA ASN A 165 -19.46 5.97 0.77
C ASN A 165 -20.77 6.63 1.23
N LYS A 166 -21.62 7.12 0.31
CA LYS A 166 -22.92 7.73 0.59
C LYS A 166 -23.85 6.79 1.35
N LYS A 167 -23.95 5.51 0.94
CA LYS A 167 -24.75 4.48 1.63
C LYS A 167 -24.36 4.27 3.10
N ARG A 168 -23.13 4.64 3.48
CA ARG A 168 -22.58 4.48 4.84
C ARG A 168 -22.43 5.78 5.60
N GLY A 169 -22.91 6.90 5.06
CA GLY A 169 -22.74 8.22 5.67
C GLY A 169 -21.29 8.71 5.72
N HIS A 170 -20.40 8.17 4.88
CA HIS A 170 -19.01 8.57 4.85
C HIS A 170 -18.74 9.61 3.77
N ARG A 171 -17.92 10.60 4.08
CA ARG A 171 -17.42 11.53 3.08
C ARG A 171 -16.60 10.78 2.03
N HIS A 172 -16.93 11.03 0.75
CA HIS A 172 -16.11 10.50 -0.34
C HIS A 172 -14.72 11.13 -0.35
N LYS A 173 -13.71 10.32 -0.66
CA LYS A 173 -12.32 10.73 -0.81
C LYS A 173 -11.82 10.24 -2.17
N THR A 174 -11.28 11.18 -2.92
CA THR A 174 -10.63 10.86 -4.21
C THR A 174 -9.29 10.13 -3.98
N PRO A 175 -8.70 9.46 -5.00
CA PRO A 175 -7.35 8.91 -4.90
C PRO A 175 -6.31 9.93 -4.41
N CYS A 176 -6.39 11.19 -4.88
CA CYS A 176 -5.52 12.26 -4.40
C CYS A 176 -5.74 12.60 -2.91
N ASP A 177 -6.98 12.55 -2.42
CA ASP A 177 -7.27 12.75 -0.99
C ASP A 177 -6.69 11.60 -0.14
N LEU A 178 -6.83 10.37 -0.63
CA LEU A 178 -6.26 9.19 0.02
C LEU A 178 -4.73 9.28 0.02
N MET A 179 -4.10 9.66 -1.10
CA MET A 179 -2.65 9.84 -1.18
C MET A 179 -2.14 10.90 -0.20
N ARG A 180 -2.84 12.06 -0.09
CA ARG A 180 -2.50 13.08 0.92
C ARG A 180 -2.54 12.52 2.34
N GLN A 181 -3.51 11.65 2.65
CA GLN A 181 -3.59 11.01 3.96
C GLN A 181 -2.42 10.04 4.20
N LEU A 182 -2.07 9.21 3.21
CA LEU A 182 -0.93 8.31 3.31
C LEU A 182 0.38 9.08 3.53
N LEU A 183 0.56 10.18 2.79
CA LEU A 183 1.72 11.07 2.98
C LEU A 183 1.74 11.69 4.38
N CYS A 184 0.62 12.21 4.89
CA CYS A 184 0.53 12.73 6.26
C CYS A 184 0.94 11.69 7.30
N VAL A 185 0.51 10.43 7.13
CA VAL A 185 0.88 9.33 8.02
C VAL A 185 2.39 9.09 8.00
N LEU A 186 2.98 8.99 6.80
CA LEU A 186 4.41 8.74 6.65
C LEU A 186 5.26 9.89 7.19
N LEU A 187 4.87 11.15 6.94
CA LEU A 187 5.53 12.35 7.46
C LEU A 187 5.54 12.39 9.00
N ARG A 188 4.49 11.86 9.65
CA ARG A 188 4.43 11.75 11.12
C ARG A 188 5.33 10.63 11.66
N TRP A 189 5.49 9.54 10.91
CA TRP A 189 6.35 8.45 11.35
C TRP A 189 7.84 8.79 11.34
N PHE A 190 8.25 9.66 10.40
CA PHE A 190 9.65 10.06 10.27
C PHE A 190 9.78 11.60 10.21
N PRO A 191 9.55 12.31 11.32
CA PRO A 191 9.43 13.76 11.35
C PRO A 191 10.73 14.50 11.01
N GLN A 192 11.88 13.86 11.12
CA GLN A 192 13.20 14.46 10.85
C GLN A 192 13.70 14.22 9.42
N ARG A 193 12.91 13.52 8.59
CA ARG A 193 13.36 13.13 7.24
C ARG A 193 12.83 14.10 6.17
N LYS A 194 13.62 14.25 5.10
CA LYS A 194 13.19 14.89 3.86
C LYS A 194 12.68 13.83 2.89
N TYR A 195 11.79 14.22 1.99
CA TYR A 195 11.13 13.32 1.07
C TYR A 195 11.17 13.86 -0.35
N LEU A 196 11.38 12.98 -1.30
CA LEU A 196 11.22 13.22 -2.73
C LEU A 196 10.08 12.31 -3.22
N PHE A 197 8.95 12.90 -3.57
CA PHE A 197 7.77 12.15 -3.99
C PHE A 197 7.60 12.25 -5.50
N SER A 198 7.83 11.14 -6.20
CA SER A 198 7.67 11.02 -7.64
C SER A 198 6.29 10.47 -7.98
N VAL A 199 5.57 11.15 -8.87
CA VAL A 199 4.22 10.80 -9.27
C VAL A 199 4.06 10.77 -10.79
N ASP A 200 3.13 9.94 -11.25
CA ASP A 200 2.65 9.97 -12.64
C ASP A 200 1.66 11.13 -12.88
N GLY A 201 1.15 11.25 -14.12
CA GLY A 201 0.18 12.27 -14.48
C GLY A 201 -1.14 12.20 -13.69
N GLY A 202 -1.54 11.02 -13.22
CA GLY A 202 -2.76 10.83 -12.44
C GLY A 202 -2.73 11.53 -11.07
N TYR A 203 -1.54 11.69 -10.50
CA TYR A 203 -1.30 12.39 -9.24
C TYR A 203 -0.68 13.79 -9.41
N GLY A 204 -0.31 14.19 -10.63
CA GLY A 204 0.22 15.53 -10.94
C GLY A 204 -0.86 16.61 -10.87
N THR A 205 -1.61 16.71 -9.78
CA THR A 205 -2.75 17.62 -9.63
C THR A 205 -2.40 18.87 -8.82
N HIS A 206 -3.06 20.00 -9.14
CA HIS A 206 -2.93 21.25 -8.36
C HIS A 206 -3.22 21.04 -6.86
N ALA A 207 -4.19 20.17 -6.53
CA ALA A 207 -4.54 19.87 -5.14
C ALA A 207 -3.38 19.20 -4.39
N LEU A 208 -2.66 18.29 -5.04
CA LEU A 208 -1.49 17.65 -4.46
C LEU A 208 -0.30 18.60 -4.39
N ALA A 209 -0.05 19.39 -5.43
CA ALA A 209 1.00 20.41 -5.45
C ALA A 209 0.81 21.44 -4.32
N ARG A 210 -0.43 21.95 -4.12
CA ARG A 210 -0.78 22.83 -3.01
C ARG A 210 -0.60 22.17 -1.64
N PHE A 211 -0.89 20.89 -1.53
CA PHE A 211 -0.62 20.14 -0.29
C PHE A 211 0.88 20.08 -0.02
N VAL A 212 1.68 19.72 -1.01
CA VAL A 212 3.14 19.59 -0.88
C VAL A 212 3.80 20.93 -0.55
N SER A 213 3.37 22.04 -1.15
CA SER A 213 3.93 23.37 -0.87
C SER A 213 3.78 23.81 0.61
N ARG A 214 2.84 23.22 1.34
CA ARG A 214 2.65 23.45 2.79
C ARG A 214 3.54 22.56 3.68
N HIS A 215 4.33 21.66 3.06
CA HIS A 215 5.17 20.70 3.77
C HIS A 215 6.63 20.85 3.32
N PRO A 216 7.44 21.73 3.95
CA PRO A 216 8.80 22.08 3.49
C PRO A 216 9.77 20.89 3.35
N ARG A 217 9.44 19.77 4.00
CA ARG A 217 10.24 18.53 3.94
C ARG A 217 9.84 17.61 2.80
N LEU A 218 8.81 17.93 2.04
CA LEU A 218 8.28 17.11 0.95
C LEU A 218 8.44 17.85 -0.38
N THR A 219 9.22 17.28 -1.30
CA THR A 219 9.38 17.77 -2.67
C THR A 219 8.57 16.87 -3.60
N LEU A 220 7.73 17.46 -4.45
CA LEU A 220 6.96 16.77 -5.48
C LEU A 220 7.69 16.84 -6.83
N VAL A 221 7.82 15.70 -7.47
CA VAL A 221 8.26 15.59 -8.86
C VAL A 221 7.20 14.81 -9.62
N GLY A 222 6.60 15.43 -10.62
CA GLY A 222 5.53 14.82 -11.39
C GLY A 222 5.45 15.33 -12.80
N LYS A 223 4.81 14.55 -13.67
CA LYS A 223 4.52 14.96 -15.03
C LYS A 223 3.21 15.73 -15.05
N PHE A 224 3.26 16.98 -15.51
CA PHE A 224 2.05 17.73 -15.84
C PHE A 224 1.47 17.28 -17.17
N TYR A 225 0.15 17.40 -17.32
CA TYR A 225 -0.48 17.27 -18.61
C TYR A 225 -0.01 18.40 -19.56
N LYS A 226 0.06 18.13 -20.85
CA LYS A 226 0.50 19.11 -21.84
C LYS A 226 -0.40 20.36 -21.91
N ASP A 227 -1.68 20.17 -21.58
CA ASP A 227 -2.74 21.17 -21.53
C ASP A 227 -3.02 21.71 -20.10
N ALA A 228 -2.08 21.49 -19.18
CA ALA A 228 -2.22 22.05 -17.84
C ALA A 228 -2.20 23.58 -17.91
N ASN A 229 -3.29 24.21 -17.46
CA ASN A 229 -3.39 25.66 -17.34
C ASN A 229 -2.48 26.16 -16.20
N LEU A 230 -1.28 26.57 -16.54
CA LEU A 230 -0.32 27.17 -15.63
C LEU A 230 -0.42 28.69 -15.77
N TYR A 231 -0.70 29.36 -14.66
CA TYR A 231 -0.73 30.82 -14.58
C TYR A 231 0.54 31.34 -13.94
N GLY A 232 1.01 32.50 -14.39
CA GLY A 232 2.09 33.21 -13.71
C GLY A 232 1.72 33.67 -12.30
N PRO A 233 2.66 34.14 -11.48
CA PRO A 233 2.35 34.72 -10.19
C PRO A 233 1.39 35.91 -10.37
N PRO A 234 0.48 36.16 -9.41
CA PRO A 234 -0.40 37.32 -9.48
C PRO A 234 0.45 38.60 -9.54
N PRO A 235 -0.03 39.64 -10.24
CA PRO A 235 0.66 40.91 -10.26
C PRO A 235 0.83 41.42 -8.83
N GLN A 236 2.02 41.91 -8.53
CA GLN A 236 2.30 42.55 -7.24
C GLN A 236 1.43 43.81 -7.16
N ARG A 237 0.63 43.93 -6.10
CA ARG A 237 -0.14 45.18 -5.79
C ARG A 237 0.76 46.16 -5.15
#